data_28e5d7fd37ac0e44f2109288995bcf06
#
_entry.id   28e5d7fd37ac0e44f2109288995bcf06
#
_cell.length_a   1.000
_cell.length_b   1.000
_cell.length_c   1.000
_cell.angle_alpha   90.00
_cell.angle_beta   90.00
_cell.angle_gamma   90.00
#
_symmetry.space_group_name_H-M   'P 1'
#
loop_
_entity.id
_entity.type
_entity.pdbx_description
1 polymer ?
#
loop_
_entity_poly.entity_id
_entity_poly.type
_entity_poly.pdbx_seq_one_letter_code
_entity_poly.pdbx_strand_id
1 'polypeptide(L)'
;MGDFPDDERLEVRPATSDDLEDIATVAQEGFPDDPEFNYRFPYRDKHPGDNRKWILQEYREYLEQTDKYRVIIVTASDNDKKAIALSVWDISISTAHRGSADPEYPDLGIPDDPKEECRRMDANPVHFRKFKDRMNEAFEEYFSKYGTDQIHLWLLATRPAFRRRGAGTRLCRWGLEQALQKSICTTVLASPMGRCLYEELNFDNCGTFSIQVDGERDKLQLWAMTHSKSAVQVEVPVERERPSNLFLRLFASFPFLGQK
;
A
#
# COMPACT_ATOMS: atom_id res chain seq x y z
N MET A 1 -0.35 19.01 -19.81
CA MET A 1 0.87 18.54 -19.14
C MET A 1 1.15 19.61 -18.09
N GLY A 2 0.53 19.45 -16.93
CA GLY A 2 0.62 20.44 -15.85
C GLY A 2 1.80 20.08 -14.96
N ASP A 3 2.71 21.01 -14.82
CA ASP A 3 3.76 20.99 -13.81
C ASP A 3 3.10 20.72 -12.45
N PHE A 4 3.49 19.64 -11.79
CA PHE A 4 3.17 19.40 -10.39
C PHE A 4 4.22 20.11 -9.53
N PRO A 5 3.91 21.30 -8.98
CA PRO A 5 4.89 22.08 -8.23
C PRO A 5 5.17 21.56 -6.80
N ASP A 6 4.72 20.35 -6.45
CA ASP A 6 4.75 19.85 -5.07
C ASP A 6 5.66 18.64 -4.80
N ASP A 7 6.61 18.34 -5.70
CA ASP A 7 7.45 17.14 -5.56
C ASP A 7 8.45 17.21 -4.38
N GLU A 8 8.83 18.39 -3.96
CA GLU A 8 9.81 18.61 -2.87
C GLU A 8 9.21 18.57 -1.45
N ARG A 9 7.88 18.51 -1.31
CA ARG A 9 7.21 18.62 0.00
C ARG A 9 6.81 17.29 0.62
N LEU A 10 6.85 16.20 -0.15
CA LEU A 10 6.44 14.87 0.30
C LEU A 10 7.64 13.94 0.38
N GLU A 11 7.89 13.40 1.57
CA GLU A 11 8.93 12.40 1.81
C GLU A 11 8.29 11.03 2.04
N VAL A 12 8.82 9.99 1.38
CA VAL A 12 8.43 8.59 1.56
C VAL A 12 9.52 7.87 2.35
N ARG A 13 9.15 7.22 3.44
CA ARG A 13 10.10 6.45 4.25
C ARG A 13 9.44 5.28 4.97
N PRO A 14 10.21 4.27 5.38
CA PRO A 14 9.75 3.29 6.34
C PRO A 14 9.32 3.98 7.64
N ALA A 15 8.25 3.46 8.24
CA ALA A 15 7.82 3.89 9.56
C ALA A 15 8.64 3.24 10.66
N THR A 16 8.68 3.90 11.81
CA THR A 16 9.28 3.41 13.05
C THR A 16 8.25 3.41 14.17
N SER A 17 8.60 2.88 15.34
CA SER A 17 7.73 2.92 16.53
C SER A 17 7.35 4.34 16.96
N ASP A 18 8.20 5.33 16.66
CA ASP A 18 7.93 6.73 17.00
C ASP A 18 6.81 7.32 16.15
N ASP A 19 6.50 6.72 15.00
CA ASP A 19 5.44 7.15 14.10
C ASP A 19 4.05 6.59 14.47
N LEU A 20 3.96 5.71 15.49
CA LEU A 20 2.74 4.94 15.80
C LEU A 20 1.50 5.82 16.00
N GLU A 21 1.62 6.91 16.74
CA GLU A 21 0.51 7.83 17.00
C GLU A 21 0.06 8.57 15.74
N ASP A 22 1.01 8.97 14.88
CA ASP A 22 0.71 9.61 13.60
C ASP A 22 0.05 8.62 12.63
N ILE A 23 0.55 7.38 12.56
CA ILE A 23 -0.02 6.29 11.77
C ILE A 23 -1.48 6.02 12.19
N ALA A 24 -1.72 5.91 13.50
CA ALA A 24 -3.07 5.70 14.01
C ALA A 24 -4.00 6.88 13.66
N THR A 25 -3.48 8.10 13.62
CA THR A 25 -4.24 9.28 13.19
C THR A 25 -4.56 9.20 11.68
N VAL A 26 -3.59 8.80 10.84
CA VAL A 26 -3.83 8.58 9.41
C VAL A 26 -4.92 7.53 9.20
N ALA A 27 -4.88 6.42 9.93
CA ALA A 27 -5.88 5.36 9.83
C ALA A 27 -7.28 5.85 10.25
N GLN A 28 -7.38 6.54 11.41
CA GLN A 28 -8.66 7.06 11.92
C GLN A 28 -9.30 8.11 11.00
N GLU A 29 -8.50 8.92 10.32
CA GLU A 29 -9.03 9.95 9.43
C GLU A 29 -9.20 9.43 7.99
N GLY A 30 -8.35 8.52 7.54
CA GLY A 30 -8.27 8.09 6.15
C GLY A 30 -9.24 6.98 5.76
N PHE A 31 -9.53 6.03 6.65
CA PHE A 31 -10.41 4.91 6.34
C PHE A 31 -11.92 5.17 6.46
N PRO A 32 -12.45 6.07 7.31
CA PRO A 32 -13.90 6.21 7.50
C PRO A 32 -14.72 6.51 6.24
N ASP A 33 -14.11 7.05 5.19
CA ASP A 33 -14.79 7.25 3.91
C ASP A 33 -14.92 5.96 3.09
N ASP A 34 -14.18 4.90 3.46
CA ASP A 34 -14.23 3.62 2.77
C ASP A 34 -15.38 2.75 3.29
N PRO A 35 -16.26 2.24 2.41
CA PRO A 35 -17.38 1.39 2.80
C PRO A 35 -16.96 0.13 3.58
N GLU A 36 -15.79 -0.46 3.29
CA GLU A 36 -15.32 -1.64 3.99
C GLU A 36 -14.97 -1.38 5.46
N PHE A 37 -14.45 -0.18 5.77
CA PHE A 37 -14.18 0.22 7.14
C PHE A 37 -15.48 0.39 7.92
N ASN A 38 -16.47 1.05 7.32
CA ASN A 38 -17.79 1.24 7.92
C ASN A 38 -18.52 -0.08 8.15
N TYR A 39 -18.37 -1.04 7.24
CA TYR A 39 -18.97 -2.38 7.36
C TYR A 39 -18.45 -3.12 8.57
N ARG A 40 -17.15 -3.06 8.84
CA ARG A 40 -16.52 -3.73 9.99
C ARG A 40 -16.69 -2.97 11.30
N PHE A 41 -16.61 -1.63 11.27
CA PHE A 41 -16.55 -0.76 12.45
C PHE A 41 -17.69 0.27 12.50
N PRO A 42 -18.97 -0.16 12.48
CA PRO A 42 -20.11 0.76 12.44
C PRO A 42 -20.33 1.55 13.73
N TYR A 43 -19.70 1.14 14.83
CA TYR A 43 -19.89 1.75 16.16
C TYR A 43 -18.69 2.62 16.59
N ARG A 44 -17.71 2.87 15.73
CA ARG A 44 -16.50 3.65 16.04
C ARG A 44 -16.80 5.05 16.58
N ASP A 45 -17.84 5.71 16.05
CA ASP A 45 -18.22 7.06 16.48
C ASP A 45 -18.84 7.07 17.88
N LYS A 46 -19.41 5.93 18.32
CA LYS A 46 -19.92 5.72 19.67
C LYS A 46 -18.80 5.34 20.65
N HIS A 47 -17.76 4.70 20.15
CA HIS A 47 -16.65 4.15 20.93
C HIS A 47 -15.28 4.62 20.39
N PRO A 48 -15.03 5.95 20.27
CA PRO A 48 -13.82 6.44 19.61
C PRO A 48 -12.53 6.07 20.34
N GLY A 49 -12.57 5.98 21.67
CA GLY A 49 -11.41 5.55 22.47
C GLY A 49 -11.09 4.06 22.27
N ASP A 50 -12.09 3.22 22.12
CA ASP A 50 -11.92 1.80 21.83
C ASP A 50 -11.37 1.62 20.41
N ASN A 51 -11.92 2.32 19.43
CA ASN A 51 -11.41 2.35 18.06
C ASN A 51 -9.91 2.75 18.02
N ARG A 52 -9.53 3.84 18.73
CA ARG A 52 -8.12 4.27 18.80
C ARG A 52 -7.22 3.20 19.41
N LYS A 53 -7.66 2.58 20.51
CA LYS A 53 -6.93 1.52 21.20
C LYS A 53 -6.58 0.37 20.27
N TRP A 54 -7.55 -0.13 19.51
CA TRP A 54 -7.36 -1.27 18.62
C TRP A 54 -6.55 -0.93 17.38
N ILE A 55 -6.69 0.28 16.85
CA ILE A 55 -5.83 0.79 15.77
C ILE A 55 -4.38 0.86 16.25
N LEU A 56 -4.10 1.43 17.42
CA LEU A 56 -2.75 1.48 17.97
C LEU A 56 -2.15 0.07 18.17
N GLN A 57 -2.94 -0.89 18.62
CA GLN A 57 -2.48 -2.27 18.77
C GLN A 57 -2.15 -2.89 17.41
N GLU A 58 -3.05 -2.81 16.44
CA GLU A 58 -2.87 -3.33 15.09
C GLU A 58 -1.59 -2.81 14.43
N TYR A 59 -1.39 -1.49 14.44
CA TYR A 59 -0.21 -0.91 13.80
C TYR A 59 1.08 -1.13 14.58
N ARG A 60 1.02 -1.29 15.91
CA ARG A 60 2.17 -1.73 16.70
C ARG A 60 2.63 -3.12 16.27
N GLU A 61 1.72 -4.06 16.10
CA GLU A 61 2.03 -5.41 15.65
C GLU A 61 2.62 -5.41 14.23
N TYR A 62 2.12 -4.58 13.30
CA TYR A 62 2.74 -4.43 11.98
C TYR A 62 4.16 -3.85 12.05
N LEU A 63 4.42 -2.92 12.95
CA LEU A 63 5.74 -2.32 13.13
C LEU A 63 6.74 -3.27 13.81
N GLU A 64 6.28 -4.16 14.67
CA GLU A 64 7.10 -5.17 15.36
C GLU A 64 7.43 -6.37 14.48
N GLN A 65 6.51 -6.82 13.62
CA GLN A 65 6.69 -7.97 12.73
C GLN A 65 7.36 -7.57 11.40
N THR A 66 8.58 -7.05 11.49
CA THR A 66 9.29 -6.52 10.31
C THR A 66 9.76 -7.57 9.30
N ASP A 67 9.80 -8.83 9.64
CA ASP A 67 10.01 -9.96 8.74
C ASP A 67 8.79 -10.26 7.86
N LYS A 68 7.61 -9.90 8.33
CA LYS A 68 6.34 -10.13 7.65
C LYS A 68 5.79 -8.87 6.98
N TYR A 69 5.85 -7.72 7.66
CA TYR A 69 5.25 -6.49 7.20
C TYR A 69 6.26 -5.37 6.95
N ARG A 70 5.93 -4.49 6.03
CA ARG A 70 6.59 -3.20 5.85
C ARG A 70 5.54 -2.10 5.92
N VAL A 71 5.67 -1.25 6.91
CA VAL A 71 4.85 -0.04 7.04
C VAL A 71 5.62 1.11 6.43
N ILE A 72 5.04 1.73 5.40
CA ILE A 72 5.63 2.88 4.70
C ILE A 72 4.72 4.07 4.92
N ILE A 73 5.30 5.22 5.22
CA ILE A 73 4.56 6.47 5.41
C ILE A 73 5.02 7.54 4.42
N VAL A 74 4.10 8.46 4.15
CA VAL A 74 4.40 9.73 3.52
C VAL A 74 4.25 10.82 4.56
N THR A 75 5.28 11.64 4.71
CA THR A 75 5.25 12.85 5.53
C THR A 75 5.18 14.09 4.64
N ALA A 76 4.69 15.21 5.18
CA ALA A 76 4.62 16.46 4.46
C ALA A 76 5.31 17.58 5.26
N SER A 77 6.12 18.38 4.58
CA SER A 77 6.84 19.51 5.22
C SER A 77 5.89 20.58 5.76
N ASP A 78 4.72 20.74 5.16
CA ASP A 78 3.66 21.64 5.60
C ASP A 78 2.77 21.08 6.73
N ASN A 79 3.10 19.89 7.25
CA ASN A 79 2.43 19.23 8.38
C ASN A 79 3.43 18.81 9.46
N ASP A 80 4.40 19.66 9.79
CA ASP A 80 5.44 19.39 10.81
C ASP A 80 6.17 18.04 10.60
N LYS A 81 6.28 17.58 9.36
CA LYS A 81 6.81 16.28 8.96
C LYS A 81 6.07 15.08 9.56
N LYS A 82 4.84 15.25 10.03
CA LYS A 82 3.97 14.18 10.47
C LYS A 82 3.42 13.38 9.30
N ALA A 83 3.10 12.12 9.56
CA ALA A 83 2.52 11.26 8.54
C ALA A 83 1.16 11.78 8.06
N ILE A 84 1.00 11.81 6.74
CA ILE A 84 -0.24 12.17 6.05
C ILE A 84 -0.87 10.99 5.31
N ALA A 85 -0.08 9.96 5.06
CA ALA A 85 -0.53 8.73 4.42
C ALA A 85 0.32 7.54 4.89
N LEU A 86 -0.24 6.35 4.81
CA LEU A 86 0.42 5.09 5.15
C LEU A 86 0.06 3.99 4.17
N SER A 87 0.95 3.00 4.06
CA SER A 87 0.65 1.68 3.50
C SER A 87 1.27 0.59 4.36
N VAL A 88 0.62 -0.58 4.39
CA VAL A 88 1.14 -1.81 4.98
C VAL A 88 1.27 -2.84 3.87
N TRP A 89 2.45 -3.40 3.73
CA TRP A 89 2.80 -4.42 2.73
C TRP A 89 3.10 -5.73 3.41
N ASP A 90 2.44 -6.80 3.01
CA ASP A 90 2.85 -8.17 3.37
C ASP A 90 3.95 -8.62 2.41
N ILE A 91 5.16 -8.76 2.96
CA ILE A 91 6.35 -9.22 2.25
C ILE A 91 6.71 -10.67 2.58
N SER A 92 6.04 -11.29 3.57
CA SER A 92 6.30 -12.66 4.01
C SER A 92 6.02 -13.69 2.93
N ILE A 93 5.06 -13.39 2.06
CA ILE A 93 4.70 -14.24 0.93
C ILE A 93 5.91 -14.51 0.04
N SER A 94 6.76 -13.50 -0.18
CA SER A 94 7.95 -13.59 -1.05
C SER A 94 9.18 -14.19 -0.37
N THR A 95 9.14 -14.45 0.94
CA THR A 95 10.31 -14.95 1.70
C THR A 95 10.28 -16.45 1.98
N ALA A 96 9.37 -17.20 1.33
CA ALA A 96 9.29 -18.68 1.40
C ALA A 96 9.08 -19.27 2.81
N HIS A 97 8.62 -18.50 3.77
CA HIS A 97 8.24 -19.01 5.11
C HIS A 97 6.83 -19.59 5.14
N ARG A 98 6.24 -19.88 3.98
CA ARG A 98 4.94 -20.58 3.86
C ARG A 98 5.09 -22.08 4.11
N GLY A 99 5.47 -22.47 5.31
CA GLY A 99 5.53 -23.88 5.69
C GLY A 99 4.62 -24.23 6.87
N SER A 100 4.06 -23.27 7.55
CA SER A 100 3.21 -23.53 8.71
C SER A 100 2.41 -22.28 9.11
N ALA A 101 1.12 -22.49 9.26
CA ALA A 101 0.11 -21.64 9.84
C ALA A 101 -0.56 -20.63 8.88
N ASP A 102 -1.87 -20.55 9.07
CA ASP A 102 -2.73 -19.47 8.59
C ASP A 102 -2.06 -18.11 8.79
N PRO A 103 -2.30 -17.14 7.92
CA PRO A 103 -1.80 -15.79 8.14
C PRO A 103 -2.24 -15.34 9.53
N GLU A 104 -1.29 -15.25 10.45
CA GLU A 104 -1.53 -14.79 11.81
C GLU A 104 -1.81 -13.29 11.72
N TYR A 105 -3.11 -12.98 11.68
CA TYR A 105 -3.55 -11.59 11.71
C TYR A 105 -3.27 -11.00 13.09
N PRO A 106 -3.01 -9.68 13.18
CA PRO A 106 -2.98 -8.99 14.46
C PRO A 106 -4.19 -9.34 15.34
N ASP A 107 -3.98 -9.51 16.64
CA ASP A 107 -5.10 -9.68 17.58
C ASP A 107 -5.93 -8.39 17.64
N LEU A 108 -7.03 -8.38 16.92
CA LEU A 108 -7.93 -7.23 16.82
C LEU A 108 -9.07 -7.27 17.85
N GLY A 109 -9.00 -8.16 18.84
CA GLY A 109 -10.02 -8.27 19.90
C GLY A 109 -11.34 -8.90 19.47
N ILE A 110 -11.37 -9.53 18.28
CA ILE A 110 -12.55 -10.20 17.73
C ILE A 110 -12.18 -11.66 17.52
N PRO A 111 -12.64 -12.58 18.41
CA PRO A 111 -12.33 -13.99 18.30
C PRO A 111 -12.98 -14.62 17.08
N ASP A 112 -12.34 -15.66 16.53
CA ASP A 112 -12.88 -16.43 15.41
C ASP A 112 -14.08 -17.27 15.84
N ASP A 113 -14.05 -17.84 17.06
CA ASP A 113 -15.23 -18.52 17.63
C ASP A 113 -16.31 -17.49 18.03
N PRO A 114 -17.50 -17.52 17.40
CA PRO A 114 -18.57 -16.60 17.73
C PRO A 114 -19.14 -16.76 19.16
N LYS A 115 -18.75 -17.83 19.88
CA LYS A 115 -19.14 -18.04 21.29
C LYS A 115 -18.23 -17.32 22.28
N GLU A 116 -17.03 -16.93 21.84
CA GLU A 116 -16.12 -16.16 22.66
C GLU A 116 -16.51 -14.69 22.69
N GLU A 117 -16.21 -14.04 23.83
CA GLU A 117 -16.54 -12.63 24.01
C GLU A 117 -15.72 -11.70 23.12
N CYS A 118 -16.41 -10.88 22.33
CA CYS A 118 -15.76 -9.82 21.57
C CYS A 118 -15.29 -8.72 22.52
N ARG A 119 -13.97 -8.46 22.53
CA ARG A 119 -13.34 -7.44 23.39
C ARG A 119 -13.41 -6.04 22.78
N ARG A 120 -13.96 -5.92 21.59
CA ARG A 120 -13.98 -4.70 20.79
C ARG A 120 -15.40 -4.13 20.69
N MET A 121 -15.58 -2.88 21.12
CA MET A 121 -16.90 -2.23 21.18
C MET A 121 -17.26 -1.45 19.91
N ASP A 122 -16.28 -1.05 19.11
CA ASP A 122 -16.45 -0.25 17.89
C ASP A 122 -16.83 -1.08 16.66
N ALA A 123 -16.68 -2.41 16.75
CA ALA A 123 -16.87 -3.34 15.62
C ALA A 123 -18.22 -4.08 15.66
N ASN A 124 -18.69 -4.48 14.48
CA ASN A 124 -19.66 -5.55 14.33
C ASN A 124 -18.90 -6.87 14.14
N PRO A 125 -18.90 -7.79 15.15
CA PRO A 125 -18.08 -9.00 15.07
C PRO A 125 -18.53 -9.99 13.99
N VAL A 126 -19.81 -9.98 13.60
CA VAL A 126 -20.33 -10.83 12.53
C VAL A 126 -19.82 -10.34 11.18
N HIS A 127 -19.92 -9.04 10.92
CA HIS A 127 -19.42 -8.41 9.70
C HIS A 127 -17.91 -8.56 9.60
N PHE A 128 -17.20 -8.40 10.72
CA PHE A 128 -15.74 -8.51 10.74
C PHE A 128 -15.27 -9.92 10.38
N ARG A 129 -15.84 -10.96 10.99
CA ARG A 129 -15.51 -12.36 10.65
C ARG A 129 -15.83 -12.67 9.19
N LYS A 130 -17.04 -12.31 8.72
CA LYS A 130 -17.42 -12.51 7.31
C LYS A 130 -16.47 -11.80 6.35
N PHE A 131 -16.03 -10.59 6.71
CA PHE A 131 -15.04 -9.85 5.93
C PHE A 131 -13.70 -10.61 5.89
N LYS A 132 -13.15 -11.00 7.05
CA LYS A 132 -11.90 -11.76 7.17
C LYS A 132 -11.94 -13.04 6.34
N ASP A 133 -12.99 -13.85 6.53
CA ASP A 133 -13.14 -15.13 5.83
C ASP A 133 -13.15 -14.93 4.30
N ARG A 134 -13.96 -13.97 3.82
CA ARG A 134 -14.10 -13.72 2.39
C ARG A 134 -12.85 -13.10 1.76
N MET A 135 -12.10 -12.29 2.52
CA MET A 135 -10.80 -11.77 2.06
C MET A 135 -9.78 -12.91 1.91
N ASN A 136 -9.73 -13.86 2.84
CA ASN A 136 -8.87 -15.03 2.76
C ASN A 136 -9.24 -15.92 1.56
N GLU A 137 -10.52 -16.23 1.39
CA GLU A 137 -11.02 -16.98 0.24
C GLU A 137 -10.65 -16.28 -1.09
N ALA A 138 -10.84 -14.97 -1.18
CA ALA A 138 -10.50 -14.20 -2.37
C ALA A 138 -9.00 -14.20 -2.63
N PHE A 139 -8.17 -14.09 -1.58
CA PHE A 139 -6.72 -14.18 -1.73
C PHE A 139 -6.32 -15.53 -2.33
N GLU A 140 -6.86 -16.63 -1.82
CA GLU A 140 -6.60 -17.97 -2.36
C GLU A 140 -7.14 -18.13 -3.79
N GLU A 141 -8.35 -17.66 -4.07
CA GLU A 141 -9.01 -17.75 -5.37
C GLU A 141 -8.23 -17.03 -6.48
N TYR A 142 -7.76 -15.81 -6.20
CA TYR A 142 -7.18 -14.96 -7.24
C TYR A 142 -5.64 -14.97 -7.26
N PHE A 143 -4.99 -15.19 -6.12
CA PHE A 143 -3.56 -14.95 -5.97
C PHE A 143 -2.72 -16.17 -5.60
N SER A 144 -3.33 -17.32 -5.23
CA SER A 144 -2.58 -18.54 -4.92
C SER A 144 -1.70 -19.01 -6.09
N LYS A 145 -2.12 -18.74 -7.33
CA LYS A 145 -1.35 -19.06 -8.55
C LYS A 145 0.02 -18.39 -8.63
N TYR A 146 0.22 -17.29 -7.93
CA TYR A 146 1.52 -16.60 -7.89
C TYR A 146 2.48 -17.19 -6.86
N GLY A 147 1.98 -18.03 -5.95
CA GLY A 147 2.79 -18.63 -4.89
C GLY A 147 3.59 -17.59 -4.11
N THR A 148 4.91 -17.79 -4.03
CA THR A 148 5.85 -16.87 -3.37
C THR A 148 6.29 -15.70 -4.26
N ASP A 149 5.92 -15.66 -5.52
CA ASP A 149 6.35 -14.65 -6.49
C ASP A 149 5.49 -13.37 -6.41
N GLN A 150 5.12 -12.95 -5.20
CA GLN A 150 4.30 -11.77 -4.98
C GLN A 150 4.59 -11.07 -3.66
N ILE A 151 4.30 -9.76 -3.61
CA ILE A 151 4.05 -9.01 -2.38
C ILE A 151 2.63 -8.48 -2.40
N HIS A 152 2.01 -8.35 -1.25
CA HIS A 152 0.61 -7.94 -1.15
C HIS A 152 0.45 -6.59 -0.46
N LEU A 153 -0.26 -5.66 -1.11
CA LEU A 153 -0.67 -4.41 -0.47
C LEU A 153 -1.87 -4.70 0.43
N TRP A 154 -1.61 -4.66 1.74
CA TRP A 154 -2.58 -5.00 2.78
C TRP A 154 -3.49 -3.83 3.14
N LEU A 155 -2.90 -2.66 3.39
CA LEU A 155 -3.61 -1.43 3.77
C LEU A 155 -2.98 -0.23 3.05
N LEU A 156 -3.84 0.73 2.67
CA LEU A 156 -3.42 2.03 2.16
C LEU A 156 -4.42 3.10 2.58
N ALA A 157 -3.95 4.14 3.25
CA ALA A 157 -4.77 5.26 3.66
C ALA A 157 -4.07 6.60 3.44
N THR A 158 -4.85 7.64 3.13
CA THR A 158 -4.40 9.03 3.08
C THR A 158 -5.43 9.88 3.80
N ARG A 159 -4.96 10.74 4.71
CA ARG A 159 -5.81 11.71 5.42
C ARG A 159 -6.56 12.58 4.41
N PRO A 160 -7.88 12.82 4.59
CA PRO A 160 -8.70 13.55 3.62
C PRO A 160 -8.13 14.90 3.18
N ALA A 161 -7.60 15.67 4.13
CA ALA A 161 -7.01 16.99 3.87
C ALA A 161 -5.76 16.97 2.96
N PHE A 162 -5.14 15.78 2.78
CA PHE A 162 -3.91 15.59 2.02
C PHE A 162 -4.10 14.72 0.78
N ARG A 163 -5.35 14.34 0.46
CA ARG A 163 -5.66 13.57 -0.77
C ARG A 163 -5.38 14.39 -2.03
N ARG A 164 -5.22 13.69 -3.15
CA ARG A 164 -4.94 14.27 -4.49
C ARG A 164 -3.61 15.02 -4.61
N ARG A 165 -2.69 14.82 -3.64
CA ARG A 165 -1.32 15.34 -3.66
C ARG A 165 -0.28 14.29 -4.09
N GLY A 166 -0.70 13.10 -4.52
CA GLY A 166 0.19 12.02 -4.97
C GLY A 166 0.72 11.10 -3.87
N ALA A 167 0.31 11.26 -2.59
CA ALA A 167 0.80 10.43 -1.50
C ALA A 167 0.50 8.93 -1.71
N GLY A 168 -0.74 8.56 -2.06
CA GLY A 168 -1.11 7.18 -2.36
C GLY A 168 -0.33 6.59 -3.53
N THR A 169 -0.12 7.37 -4.60
CA THR A 169 0.70 6.98 -5.75
C THR A 169 2.14 6.67 -5.34
N ARG A 170 2.75 7.48 -4.47
CA ARG A 170 4.12 7.27 -3.97
C ARG A 170 4.22 6.00 -3.13
N LEU A 171 3.23 5.74 -2.27
CA LEU A 171 3.15 4.51 -1.48
C LEU A 171 3.05 3.26 -2.37
N CYS A 172 2.18 3.29 -3.39
CA CYS A 172 2.08 2.18 -4.34
C CYS A 172 3.38 1.98 -5.13
N ARG A 173 4.01 3.06 -5.61
CA ARG A 173 5.28 2.99 -6.35
C ARG A 173 6.38 2.34 -5.53
N TRP A 174 6.46 2.63 -4.22
CA TRP A 174 7.41 1.94 -3.35
C TRP A 174 7.26 0.41 -3.44
N GLY A 175 6.06 -0.11 -3.34
CA GLY A 175 5.82 -1.56 -3.45
C GLY A 175 6.10 -2.12 -4.85
N LEU A 176 5.72 -1.38 -5.90
CA LEU A 176 6.02 -1.75 -7.28
C LEU A 176 7.53 -1.84 -7.53
N GLU A 177 8.32 -0.91 -6.98
CA GLU A 177 9.79 -0.93 -7.06
C GLU A 177 10.38 -2.14 -6.33
N GLN A 178 9.87 -2.47 -5.12
CA GLN A 178 10.29 -3.67 -4.39
C GLN A 178 9.97 -4.96 -5.17
N ALA A 179 8.78 -5.05 -5.76
CA ALA A 179 8.38 -6.18 -6.59
C ALA A 179 9.25 -6.31 -7.86
N LEU A 180 9.54 -5.18 -8.51
CA LEU A 180 10.39 -5.14 -9.70
C LEU A 180 11.81 -5.62 -9.39
N GLN A 181 12.43 -5.15 -8.30
CA GLN A 181 13.77 -5.57 -7.87
C GLN A 181 13.86 -7.09 -7.64
N LYS A 182 12.80 -7.68 -7.13
CA LYS A 182 12.72 -9.13 -6.87
C LYS A 182 12.18 -9.93 -8.06
N SER A 183 11.78 -9.28 -9.15
CA SER A 183 11.10 -9.90 -10.30
C SER A 183 9.83 -10.68 -9.92
N ILE A 184 9.04 -10.17 -8.99
CA ILE A 184 7.76 -10.71 -8.54
C ILE A 184 6.61 -9.77 -8.86
N CYS A 185 5.35 -10.21 -8.68
CA CYS A 185 4.19 -9.35 -8.90
C CYS A 185 3.77 -8.63 -7.60
N THR A 186 2.91 -7.62 -7.79
CA THR A 186 2.23 -6.94 -6.70
C THR A 186 0.75 -7.27 -6.78
N THR A 187 0.14 -7.61 -5.64
CA THR A 187 -1.29 -7.95 -5.54
C THR A 187 -2.00 -7.05 -4.53
N VAL A 188 -3.30 -6.84 -4.73
CA VAL A 188 -4.15 -6.07 -3.82
C VAL A 188 -5.61 -6.52 -3.93
N LEU A 189 -6.31 -6.60 -2.80
CA LEU A 189 -7.76 -6.69 -2.75
C LEU A 189 -8.30 -5.28 -2.53
N ALA A 190 -8.79 -4.68 -3.61
CA ALA A 190 -9.09 -3.25 -3.67
C ALA A 190 -10.53 -2.94 -3.24
N SER A 191 -10.66 -1.94 -2.39
CA SER A 191 -11.94 -1.29 -2.09
C SER A 191 -12.42 -0.42 -3.27
N PRO A 192 -13.70 0.01 -3.26
CA PRO A 192 -14.20 0.94 -4.25
C PRO A 192 -13.38 2.23 -4.36
N MET A 193 -12.86 2.73 -3.23
CA MET A 193 -12.04 3.95 -3.22
C MET A 193 -10.63 3.72 -3.76
N GLY A 194 -10.00 2.59 -3.42
CA GLY A 194 -8.65 2.27 -3.85
C GLY A 194 -8.54 1.89 -5.32
N ARG A 195 -9.58 1.30 -5.88
CA ARG A 195 -9.61 0.76 -7.25
C ARG A 195 -9.09 1.75 -8.30
N CYS A 196 -9.60 2.99 -8.30
CA CYS A 196 -9.21 3.99 -9.31
C CYS A 196 -7.70 4.29 -9.28
N LEU A 197 -7.09 4.34 -8.08
CA LEU A 197 -5.66 4.55 -7.94
C LEU A 197 -4.87 3.38 -8.55
N TYR A 198 -5.31 2.15 -8.33
CA TYR A 198 -4.62 0.97 -8.87
C TYR A 198 -4.78 0.86 -10.38
N GLU A 199 -5.96 1.21 -10.93
CA GLU A 199 -6.17 1.29 -12.38
C GLU A 199 -5.25 2.36 -13.02
N GLU A 200 -5.10 3.54 -12.41
CA GLU A 200 -4.16 4.59 -12.85
C GLU A 200 -2.69 4.12 -12.82
N LEU A 201 -2.36 3.15 -11.95
CA LEU A 201 -1.04 2.54 -11.83
C LEU A 201 -0.88 1.24 -12.64
N ASN A 202 -1.79 0.98 -13.57
CA ASN A 202 -1.78 -0.17 -14.48
C ASN A 202 -1.85 -1.53 -13.75
N PHE A 203 -2.60 -1.61 -12.66
CA PHE A 203 -2.98 -2.91 -12.12
C PHE A 203 -4.10 -3.51 -12.97
N ASP A 204 -3.94 -4.76 -13.33
CA ASP A 204 -4.94 -5.55 -14.05
C ASP A 204 -6.00 -6.07 -13.08
N ASN A 205 -7.26 -6.02 -13.48
CA ASN A 205 -8.36 -6.62 -12.73
C ASN A 205 -8.40 -8.14 -12.97
N CYS A 206 -8.15 -8.93 -11.92
CA CYS A 206 -8.22 -10.39 -11.93
C CYS A 206 -9.63 -10.92 -11.72
N GLY A 207 -10.49 -10.11 -11.09
CA GLY A 207 -11.88 -10.50 -10.80
C GLY A 207 -12.51 -9.62 -9.72
N THR A 208 -13.78 -9.88 -9.45
CA THR A 208 -14.54 -9.17 -8.43
C THR A 208 -15.24 -10.15 -7.51
N PHE A 209 -15.39 -9.77 -6.26
CA PHE A 209 -16.10 -10.59 -5.27
C PHE A 209 -16.93 -9.71 -4.35
N SER A 210 -17.83 -10.33 -3.60
CA SER A 210 -18.70 -9.63 -2.68
C SER A 210 -18.60 -10.20 -1.28
N ILE A 211 -18.83 -9.34 -0.31
CA ILE A 211 -18.91 -9.68 1.11
C ILE A 211 -20.31 -9.32 1.60
N GLN A 212 -21.03 -10.28 2.14
CA GLN A 212 -22.39 -10.10 2.63
C GLN A 212 -22.69 -11.17 3.69
N VAL A 213 -23.27 -10.77 4.79
CA VAL A 213 -23.83 -11.69 5.78
C VAL A 213 -25.18 -12.21 5.26
N ASP A 214 -25.42 -13.49 5.41
CA ASP A 214 -26.64 -14.12 4.91
C ASP A 214 -27.88 -13.51 5.57
N GLY A 215 -28.85 -13.14 4.74
CA GLY A 215 -30.08 -12.50 5.18
C GLY A 215 -30.02 -10.98 5.39
N GLU A 216 -28.85 -10.37 5.30
CA GLU A 216 -28.68 -8.92 5.40
C GLU A 216 -28.71 -8.26 4.01
N ARG A 217 -28.99 -6.94 3.99
CA ARG A 217 -28.98 -6.14 2.76
C ARG A 217 -27.61 -5.54 2.48
N ASP A 218 -26.82 -5.33 3.52
CA ASP A 218 -25.52 -4.68 3.43
C ASP A 218 -24.53 -5.60 2.69
N LYS A 219 -24.01 -5.07 1.59
CA LYS A 219 -23.13 -5.78 0.69
C LYS A 219 -21.97 -4.90 0.28
N LEU A 220 -20.75 -5.44 0.39
CA LEU A 220 -19.55 -4.84 -0.18
C LEU A 220 -19.22 -5.51 -1.52
N GLN A 221 -18.64 -4.73 -2.42
CA GLN A 221 -18.02 -5.25 -3.64
C GLN A 221 -16.57 -4.81 -3.67
N LEU A 222 -15.65 -5.76 -3.90
CA LEU A 222 -14.22 -5.55 -3.97
C LEU A 222 -13.64 -6.14 -5.26
N TRP A 223 -12.41 -5.75 -5.56
CA TRP A 223 -11.69 -6.18 -6.78
C TRP A 223 -10.36 -6.81 -6.40
N ALA A 224 -10.09 -7.98 -6.97
CA ALA A 224 -8.77 -8.58 -6.93
C ALA A 224 -7.94 -8.01 -8.08
N MET A 225 -6.84 -7.33 -7.78
CA MET A 225 -6.03 -6.66 -8.78
C MET A 225 -4.56 -7.05 -8.64
N THR A 226 -3.85 -7.10 -9.78
CA THR A 226 -2.44 -7.46 -9.82
C THR A 226 -1.67 -6.54 -10.76
N HIS A 227 -0.44 -6.23 -10.39
CA HIS A 227 0.53 -5.62 -11.29
C HIS A 227 1.60 -6.65 -11.59
N SER A 228 1.63 -7.14 -12.85
CA SER A 228 2.53 -8.22 -13.28
C SER A 228 3.92 -7.72 -13.62
N LYS A 229 4.87 -8.67 -13.71
CA LYS A 229 6.29 -8.47 -14.07
C LYS A 229 6.54 -7.83 -15.44
N SER A 230 5.53 -7.72 -16.32
CA SER A 230 5.69 -7.23 -17.68
C SER A 230 5.85 -5.73 -17.72
N ALA A 231 7.11 -5.32 -17.80
CA ALA A 231 7.58 -4.14 -18.49
C ALA A 231 6.73 -2.87 -18.34
N VAL A 232 6.71 -2.27 -17.18
CA VAL A 232 6.79 -0.82 -17.17
C VAL A 232 8.23 -0.50 -17.54
N GLN A 233 8.48 -0.19 -18.82
CA GLN A 233 9.58 0.68 -19.16
C GLN A 233 9.33 1.97 -18.38
N VAL A 234 9.92 2.06 -17.19
CA VAL A 234 10.18 3.35 -16.58
C VAL A 234 11.10 4.03 -17.59
N GLU A 235 10.55 4.86 -18.47
CA GLU A 235 11.33 5.88 -19.15
C GLU A 235 11.89 6.75 -18.02
N VAL A 236 13.04 6.35 -17.50
CA VAL A 236 13.93 7.27 -16.81
C VAL A 236 14.20 8.34 -17.86
N PRO A 237 13.86 9.60 -17.61
CA PRO A 237 14.26 10.66 -18.53
C PRO A 237 15.79 10.57 -18.61
N VAL A 238 16.29 10.06 -19.71
CA VAL A 238 17.71 10.18 -20.03
C VAL A 238 17.91 11.67 -20.15
N GLU A 239 18.52 12.29 -19.14
CA GLU A 239 19.12 13.61 -19.31
C GLU A 239 20.00 13.52 -20.54
N ARG A 240 19.54 14.11 -21.63
CA ARG A 240 20.37 14.32 -22.82
C ARG A 240 21.47 15.25 -22.36
N GLU A 241 22.61 14.69 -22.01
CA GLU A 241 23.86 15.46 -21.94
C GLU A 241 23.95 16.24 -23.24
N ARG A 242 23.88 17.55 -23.12
CA ARG A 242 24.18 18.42 -24.24
C ARG A 242 25.61 18.09 -24.63
N PRO A 243 25.90 17.77 -25.91
CA PRO A 243 27.27 17.53 -26.31
C PRO A 243 28.09 18.77 -25.95
N SER A 244 28.99 18.60 -25.02
CA SER A 244 29.97 19.62 -24.69
C SER A 244 30.80 19.91 -25.94
N ASN A 245 30.81 21.17 -26.38
CA ASN A 245 31.60 21.70 -27.52
C ASN A 245 33.13 21.63 -27.27
N LEU A 246 33.64 20.48 -26.79
CA LEU A 246 35.06 20.29 -26.48
C LEU A 246 35.81 19.55 -27.60
N PHE A 247 35.15 19.17 -28.70
CA PHE A 247 35.82 18.45 -29.80
C PHE A 247 36.23 19.34 -31.01
N LEU A 248 36.09 20.66 -30.89
CA LEU A 248 36.42 21.58 -31.98
C LEU A 248 37.74 22.35 -31.79
N ARG A 249 38.66 21.91 -30.93
CA ARG A 249 39.95 22.59 -30.71
C ARG A 249 41.22 21.74 -30.89
N LEU A 250 41.12 20.55 -31.51
CA LEU A 250 42.30 19.68 -31.69
C LEU A 250 42.74 19.40 -33.12
N PHE A 251 42.26 20.16 -34.11
CA PHE A 251 42.76 20.03 -35.48
C PHE A 251 43.23 21.36 -36.09
N ALA A 252 44.08 22.06 -35.39
CA ALA A 252 44.79 23.21 -35.95
C ALA A 252 46.18 23.29 -35.32
N SER A 253 47.08 22.38 -35.68
CA SER A 253 48.56 22.57 -35.58
C SER A 253 49.27 21.28 -35.96
N PHE A 254 49.42 21.02 -37.29
CA PHE A 254 50.55 20.25 -37.83
C PHE A 254 51.12 21.01 -39.02
N PRO A 255 52.36 21.45 -38.96
CA PRO A 255 53.03 22.03 -40.14
C PRO A 255 53.48 20.93 -41.07
N PHE A 256 53.22 21.16 -42.35
CA PHE A 256 53.77 20.45 -43.46
C PHE A 256 55.31 20.56 -43.44
N LEU A 257 56.01 19.46 -43.36
CA LEU A 257 57.40 19.35 -43.73
C LEU A 257 57.48 18.49 -44.98
N GLY A 258 57.81 19.21 -46.06
CA GLY A 258 58.02 18.63 -47.33
C GLY A 258 59.40 17.93 -47.44
N GLN A 259 59.39 17.12 -48.40
CA GLN A 259 60.46 16.21 -48.86
C GLN A 259 61.77 16.78 -49.29
N LYS A 260 62.72 15.94 -49.14
CA LYS A 260 63.49 15.42 -50.25
C LYS A 260 63.59 13.90 -50.16
#